data_cc0ef16409872708d8a781201b4a1524
#
_entry.id   cc0ef16409872708d8a781201b4a1524
#
_cell.length_a   1.000
_cell.length_b   1.000
_cell.length_c   1.000
_cell.angle_alpha   90.00
_cell.angle_beta   90.00
_cell.angle_gamma   90.00
#
_symmetry.space_group_name_H-M   'P 1'
#
loop_
_entity.id
_entity.type
_entity.pdbx_description
1 polymer ?
#
loop_
_entity_poly.entity_id
_entity_poly.type
_entity_poly.pdbx_seq_one_letter_code
_entity_poly.pdbx_strand_id
1 'polypeptide(L)' 'MTTNENALATPDYRDKIIALMEKNETLEKLVEVYKEENENLKDVIREFKAIVERNFGEKLK' A
#
# COMPACT_ATOMS: atom_id res chain seq x y z
N MET A 1 7.07 -39.39 -17.77
CA MET A 1 6.96 -38.29 -18.69
C MET A 1 7.43 -36.97 -18.10
N THR A 2 8.26 -36.31 -18.79
CA THR A 2 8.93 -35.11 -18.24
C THR A 2 8.34 -33.82 -18.77
N THR A 3 7.20 -33.86 -19.39
CA THR A 3 6.60 -32.71 -20.02
C THR A 3 6.36 -31.56 -19.02
N ASN A 4 5.84 -31.91 -17.85
CA ASN A 4 5.57 -30.94 -16.82
C ASN A 4 6.85 -30.31 -16.28
N GLU A 5 7.88 -31.12 -16.10
CA GLU A 5 9.15 -30.64 -15.65
C GLU A 5 9.79 -29.69 -16.66
N ASN A 6 9.67 -30.05 -17.93
CA ASN A 6 10.18 -29.19 -19.00
C ASN A 6 9.42 -27.88 -19.07
N ALA A 7 8.11 -27.92 -18.86
CA ALA A 7 7.31 -26.70 -18.84
C ALA A 7 7.72 -25.79 -17.71
N LEU A 8 8.03 -26.34 -16.54
CA LEU A 8 8.46 -25.56 -15.40
C LEU A 8 9.86 -24.99 -15.57
N ALA A 9 10.67 -25.66 -16.41
CA ALA A 9 12.03 -25.22 -16.65
C ALA A 9 12.16 -24.29 -17.84
N THR A 10 11.07 -23.99 -18.55
CA THR A 10 11.14 -23.12 -19.71
C THR A 10 11.49 -21.69 -19.28
N PRO A 11 12.23 -20.95 -20.11
CA PRO A 11 12.51 -19.55 -19.81
C PRO A 11 11.26 -18.69 -19.64
N ASP A 12 10.23 -18.96 -20.44
CA ASP A 12 8.96 -18.23 -20.33
C ASP A 12 8.35 -18.34 -18.95
N TYR A 13 8.38 -19.53 -18.40
CA TYR A 13 7.82 -19.76 -17.08
C TYR A 13 8.62 -19.04 -16.01
N ARG A 14 9.93 -19.11 -16.10
CA ARG A 14 10.81 -18.42 -15.17
C ARG A 14 10.60 -16.90 -15.23
N ASP A 15 10.51 -16.37 -16.45
CA ASP A 15 10.31 -14.96 -16.63
C ASP A 15 9.00 -14.51 -15.99
N LYS A 16 7.96 -15.31 -16.13
CA LYS A 16 6.67 -15.01 -15.51
C LYS A 16 6.76 -14.99 -14.00
N ILE A 17 7.46 -15.96 -13.43
CA ILE A 17 7.63 -16.01 -11.99
C ILE A 17 8.40 -14.80 -11.50
N ILE A 18 9.49 -14.45 -12.15
CA ILE A 18 10.28 -13.28 -11.78
C ILE A 18 9.44 -12.01 -11.86
N ALA A 19 8.69 -11.86 -12.95
CA ALA A 19 7.83 -10.70 -13.12
C ALA A 19 6.79 -10.60 -12.01
N LEU A 20 6.21 -11.72 -11.61
CA LEU A 20 5.24 -11.72 -10.53
C LEU A 20 5.86 -11.38 -9.19
N MET A 21 7.06 -11.87 -8.95
CA MET A 21 7.78 -11.55 -7.72
C MET A 21 8.10 -10.06 -7.63
N GLU A 22 8.57 -9.48 -8.73
CA GLU A 22 8.85 -8.06 -8.78
C GLU A 22 7.59 -7.23 -8.56
N LYS A 23 6.49 -7.68 -9.17
CA LYS A 23 5.21 -7.00 -9.00
C LYS A 23 4.76 -7.05 -7.56
N ASN A 24 4.93 -8.19 -6.90
CA ASN A 24 4.57 -8.33 -5.50
C ASN A 24 5.39 -7.41 -4.61
N GLU A 25 6.69 -7.31 -4.86
CA GLU A 25 7.53 -6.39 -4.11
C GLU A 25 7.07 -4.95 -4.26
N THR A 26 6.76 -4.56 -5.49
CA THR A 26 6.27 -3.22 -5.75
C THR A 26 4.96 -2.98 -5.03
N LEU A 27 4.05 -3.94 -5.06
CA LEU A 27 2.77 -3.82 -4.37
C LEU A 27 2.95 -3.70 -2.85
N GLU A 28 3.87 -4.46 -2.29
CA GLU A 28 4.15 -4.37 -0.86
C GLU A 28 4.65 -2.98 -0.48
N LYS A 29 5.53 -2.42 -1.28
CA LYS A 29 6.03 -1.07 -1.03
C LYS A 29 4.92 -0.04 -1.14
N LEU A 30 4.05 -0.20 -2.12
CA LEU A 30 2.91 0.71 -2.27
C LEU A 30 1.96 0.63 -1.08
N VAL A 31 1.72 -0.56 -0.57
CA VAL A 31 0.88 -0.74 0.59
C VAL A 31 1.46 0.00 1.79
N GLU A 32 2.77 -0.10 2.00
CA GLU A 32 3.42 0.61 3.09
C GLU A 32 3.30 2.12 2.95
N VAL A 33 3.51 2.63 1.75
CA VAL A 33 3.37 4.06 1.49
C VAL A 33 1.94 4.52 1.78
N TYR A 34 0.96 3.76 1.33
CA TYR A 34 -0.43 4.12 1.58
C TYR A 34 -0.78 4.08 3.07
N LYS A 35 -0.21 3.14 3.80
CA LYS A 35 -0.43 3.08 5.24
C LYS A 35 0.11 4.35 5.92
N GLU A 36 1.30 4.77 5.55
CA GLU A 36 1.89 5.98 6.10
C GLU A 36 1.06 7.20 5.74
N GLU A 37 0.64 7.30 4.49
CA GLU A 37 -0.21 8.41 4.06
C GLU A 37 -1.53 8.43 4.82
N ASN A 38 -2.13 7.26 5.02
CA ASN A 38 -3.37 7.18 5.75
C ASN A 38 -3.21 7.64 7.20
N GLU A 39 -2.12 7.27 7.84
CA GLU A 39 -1.85 7.71 9.20
C GLU A 39 -1.65 9.22 9.25
N ASN A 40 -0.90 9.76 8.29
CA ASN A 40 -0.68 11.19 8.21
C ASN A 40 -2.00 11.93 8.00
N LEU A 41 -2.86 11.40 7.13
CA LEU A 41 -4.16 12.02 6.89
C LEU A 41 -5.04 11.96 8.13
N LYS A 42 -4.99 10.89 8.87
CA LYS A 42 -5.73 10.79 10.12
C LYS A 42 -5.26 11.82 11.13
N ASP A 43 -3.96 12.04 11.20
CA ASP A 43 -3.41 13.06 12.09
C ASP A 43 -3.86 14.45 11.68
N VAL A 44 -3.83 14.75 10.38
CA VAL A 44 -4.30 16.02 9.88
C VAL A 44 -5.76 16.23 10.20
N ILE A 45 -6.58 15.22 9.99
CA ILE A 45 -8.00 15.30 10.29
C ILE A 45 -8.23 15.56 11.78
N ARG A 46 -7.47 14.88 12.62
CA ARG A 46 -7.58 15.04 14.07
C ARG A 46 -7.22 16.44 14.50
N GLU A 47 -6.14 17.00 13.93
CA GLU A 47 -5.74 18.37 14.23
C GLU A 47 -6.77 19.36 13.75
N PHE A 48 -7.27 19.17 12.54
CA PHE A 48 -8.29 20.06 12.00
C PHE A 48 -9.55 20.02 12.87
N LYS A 49 -9.94 18.83 13.27
CA LYS A 49 -11.11 18.67 14.12
C LYS A 49 -10.94 19.37 15.46
N ALA A 50 -9.74 19.28 16.04
CA ALA A 50 -9.45 19.94 17.29
C ALA A 50 -9.52 21.46 17.14
N ILE A 51 -9.02 21.98 16.02
CA ILE A 51 -9.06 23.41 15.76
C ILE A 51 -10.50 23.88 15.60
N VAL A 52 -11.29 23.14 14.86
CA VAL A 52 -12.69 23.51 14.64
C VAL A 52 -13.44 23.49 15.97
N GLU A 53 -13.25 22.47 16.76
CA GLU A 53 -13.93 22.37 18.05
C GLU A 53 -13.54 23.51 18.98
N ARG A 54 -12.26 23.89 18.99
CA ARG A 54 -11.79 24.99 19.81
C ARG A 54 -12.45 26.30 19.40
N ASN A 55 -12.43 26.58 18.10
CA ASN A 55 -13.03 27.81 17.60
C ASN A 55 -14.53 27.85 17.85
N PHE A 56 -15.18 26.72 17.67
CA PHE A 56 -16.60 26.62 17.91
C PHE A 56 -16.93 26.84 19.38
N GLY A 57 -16.14 26.25 20.25
CA GLY A 57 -16.30 26.44 21.68
C GLY A 57 -16.13 27.88 22.11
N GLU A 58 -15.14 28.57 21.55
CA GLU A 58 -14.90 29.95 21.85
C GLU A 58 -16.08 30.84 21.40
N LYS A 59 -16.64 30.55 20.24
CA LYS A 59 -17.76 31.32 19.75
C LYS A 59 -19.02 31.11 20.59
N LEU A 60 -19.17 29.94 21.15
CA LEU A 60 -20.34 29.65 21.98
C LEU A 60 -20.27 30.26 23.37
N LYS A 61 -19.06 30.61 23.78
CA LYS A 61 -18.88 31.30 25.03
C LYS A 61 -19.18 32.80 24.85
#